data_8af3384ed82ae92f7b45c58be20df655
#
_entry.id   8af3384ed82ae92f7b45c58be20df655
#
_cell.length_a   1.000
_cell.length_b   1.000
_cell.length_c   1.000
_cell.angle_alpha   90.00
_cell.angle_beta   90.00
_cell.angle_gamma   90.00
#
_symmetry.space_group_name_H-M   'P 1'
#
loop_
_entity.id
_entity.type
_entity.pdbx_description
1 polymer ?
#
loop_
_entity_poly.entity_id
_entity_poly.type
_entity_poly.pdbx_seq_one_letter_code
_entity_poly.pdbx_strand_id
1 'polypeptide(L)'
;MVQLTTLQCKVVERLGSGGFKEGKMKTQLKKGTLDMCVLAVLAQSDSYAYELVSTLSRTMEISEGTIYPLMRRLQNESWVSTYLVESASGPSRKYYALTEAGKRELELMRREWQEFVSEVDSVLSRLPAAGQPGE
;
A
#
# COMPACT_ATOMS: atom_id res chain seq x y z
N MET A 1 6.66 -8.85 14.54
CA MET A 1 6.34 -7.91 13.83
C MET A 1 7.19 -6.76 13.87
N VAL A 2 7.39 -6.32 12.82
CA VAL A 2 8.28 -5.40 12.75
C VAL A 2 7.82 -4.14 13.07
N GLN A 3 8.41 -3.45 13.88
CA GLN A 3 8.12 -2.22 14.06
C GLN A 3 8.86 -1.46 13.16
N LEU A 4 8.20 -0.72 12.41
CA LEU A 4 8.80 0.20 11.64
C LEU A 4 9.25 1.15 12.51
N THR A 5 10.22 1.17 12.53
CA THR A 5 10.83 1.62 13.53
C THR A 5 10.91 3.08 13.62
N THR A 6 11.04 3.56 14.77
CA THR A 6 11.39 4.90 15.05
C THR A 6 12.58 5.33 14.25
N LEU A 7 13.43 4.39 13.94
CA LEU A 7 14.60 4.65 13.16
C LEU A 7 14.26 5.09 11.76
N GLN A 8 13.29 4.43 11.14
CA GLN A 8 12.89 4.83 9.82
C GLN A 8 12.23 6.18 9.82
N CYS A 9 11.47 6.48 10.83
CA CYS A 9 10.91 7.81 10.94
C CYS A 9 11.98 8.85 11.10
N LYS A 10 13.01 8.55 11.85
CA LYS A 10 14.09 9.49 12.03
C LYS A 10 14.87 9.75 10.76
N VAL A 11 15.00 8.71 9.95
CA VAL A 11 15.69 8.90 8.68
C VAL A 11 14.89 9.84 7.80
N VAL A 12 13.60 9.67 7.78
CA VAL A 12 12.76 10.56 6.99
C VAL A 12 12.86 11.99 7.50
N GLU A 13 12.84 12.16 8.79
CA GLU A 13 12.97 13.49 9.37
C GLU A 13 14.30 14.12 9.01
N ARG A 14 15.33 13.31 8.99
CA ARG A 14 16.63 13.83 8.71
C ARG A 14 16.78 14.29 7.28
N LEU A 15 16.05 13.68 6.37
CA LEU A 15 16.11 14.09 5.00
C LEU A 15 15.45 15.43 4.78
N GLY A 16 14.86 15.96 5.81
CA GLY A 16 14.45 17.30 5.70
C GLY A 16 13.04 17.53 5.60
N SER A 17 12.72 18.66 6.06
CA SER A 17 11.40 19.08 5.96
C SER A 17 11.26 19.78 4.70
N GLY A 18 10.41 20.38 4.46
CA GLY A 18 10.19 21.28 3.41
C GLY A 18 10.51 20.77 2.09
N GLY A 19 9.69 20.29 1.41
CA GLY A 19 9.98 19.89 0.08
C GLY A 19 10.53 18.49 -0.03
N PHE A 20 10.43 17.73 1.01
CA PHE A 20 10.88 16.36 0.92
C PHE A 20 10.14 15.64 -0.17
N LYS A 21 10.86 14.98 -1.05
CA LYS A 21 10.26 14.17 -2.06
C LYS A 21 10.57 12.75 -1.76
N GLU A 22 9.58 11.91 -1.99
CA GLU A 22 9.77 10.49 -1.81
C GLU A 22 10.91 10.00 -2.67
N GLY A 23 11.69 9.10 -2.15
CA GLY A 23 12.79 8.54 -2.91
C GLY A 23 12.32 7.71 -4.07
N LYS A 24 13.18 7.60 -5.06
CA LYS A 24 12.88 6.86 -6.26
C LYS A 24 12.54 5.42 -5.98
N MET A 25 13.31 4.78 -5.10
CA MET A 25 13.07 3.40 -4.76
C MET A 25 11.73 3.20 -4.08
N LYS A 26 11.40 4.09 -3.15
CA LYS A 26 10.14 3.98 -2.45
C LYS A 26 8.97 4.15 -3.41
N THR A 27 9.09 5.06 -4.35
CA THR A 27 8.05 5.27 -5.36
C THR A 27 7.82 3.99 -6.16
N GLN A 28 8.89 3.33 -6.55
CA GLN A 28 8.77 2.09 -7.31
C GLN A 28 8.19 0.96 -6.48
N LEU A 29 8.59 0.87 -5.22
CA LEU A 29 8.04 -0.15 -4.34
C LEU A 29 6.54 0.06 -4.13
N LYS A 30 6.13 1.31 -4.01
CA LYS A 30 4.72 1.59 -3.87
C LYS A 30 3.95 1.10 -5.09
N LYS A 31 4.47 1.35 -6.28
CA LYS A 31 3.80 0.89 -7.49
C LYS A 31 3.62 -0.61 -7.50
N GLY A 32 4.61 -1.32 -6.98
CA GLY A 32 4.56 -2.78 -6.99
C GLY A 32 3.67 -3.37 -5.90
N THR A 33 3.40 -2.62 -4.83
CA THR A 33 2.68 -3.18 -3.70
C THR A 33 1.29 -2.58 -3.49
N LEU A 34 0.96 -1.55 -4.25
CA LEU A 34 -0.28 -0.84 -4.00
C LEU A 34 -1.51 -1.70 -4.23
N ASP A 35 -1.46 -2.58 -5.23
CA ASP A 35 -2.56 -3.51 -5.47
C ASP A 35 -2.84 -4.32 -4.21
N MET A 36 -1.79 -4.86 -3.63
CA MET A 36 -1.92 -5.66 -2.43
C MET A 36 -2.51 -4.86 -1.29
N CYS A 37 -2.06 -3.62 -1.14
CA CYS A 37 -2.55 -2.77 -0.06
C CYS A 37 -4.03 -2.45 -0.21
N VAL A 38 -4.47 -2.18 -1.44
CA VAL A 38 -5.88 -1.91 -1.68
C VAL A 38 -6.71 -3.16 -1.41
N LEU A 39 -6.27 -4.31 -1.89
CA LEU A 39 -6.99 -5.54 -1.63
C LEU A 39 -7.07 -5.83 -0.13
N ALA A 40 -6.01 -5.49 0.61
CA ALA A 40 -6.00 -5.69 2.05
C ALA A 40 -7.02 -4.79 2.76
N VAL A 41 -7.18 -3.56 2.30
CA VAL A 41 -8.19 -2.69 2.88
C VAL A 41 -9.57 -3.25 2.59
N LEU A 42 -9.80 -3.70 1.37
CA LEU A 42 -11.10 -4.26 1.00
C LEU A 42 -11.38 -5.58 1.69
N ALA A 43 -10.35 -6.30 2.11
CA ALA A 43 -10.56 -7.53 2.88
C ALA A 43 -11.14 -7.21 4.25
N GLN A 44 -10.96 -6.01 4.72
CA GLN A 44 -11.51 -5.61 6.02
C GLN A 44 -12.95 -5.13 5.89
N SER A 45 -13.25 -4.39 4.85
CA SER A 45 -14.61 -3.95 4.59
C SER A 45 -14.70 -3.36 3.20
N ASP A 46 -15.88 -3.45 2.61
CA ASP A 46 -16.13 -2.79 1.34
C ASP A 46 -15.96 -1.29 1.53
N SER A 47 -15.48 -0.63 0.50
CA SER A 47 -15.19 0.80 0.60
C SER A 47 -15.41 1.48 -0.73
N TYR A 48 -15.73 2.75 -0.71
CA TYR A 48 -15.75 3.51 -1.95
C TYR A 48 -14.42 4.26 -2.05
N ALA A 49 -14.17 4.82 -3.23
CA ALA A 49 -12.82 5.33 -3.55
C ALA A 49 -12.28 6.32 -2.52
N TYR A 50 -13.12 7.23 -2.07
CA TYR A 50 -12.68 8.22 -1.11
C TYR A 50 -12.23 7.57 0.20
N GLU A 51 -12.95 6.54 0.63
CA GLU A 51 -12.57 5.83 1.85
C GLU A 51 -11.26 5.09 1.69
N LEU A 52 -11.05 4.53 0.51
CA LEU A 52 -9.79 3.85 0.24
C LEU A 52 -8.62 4.80 0.34
N VAL A 53 -8.75 5.97 -0.30
CA VAL A 53 -7.71 6.98 -0.23
C VAL A 53 -7.50 7.41 1.21
N SER A 54 -8.58 7.65 1.92
CA SER A 54 -8.50 8.11 3.31
C SER A 54 -7.81 7.08 4.19
N THR A 55 -8.18 5.82 4.04
CA THR A 55 -7.59 4.76 4.85
C THR A 55 -6.11 4.58 4.55
N LEU A 56 -5.78 4.53 3.27
CA LEU A 56 -4.39 4.32 2.89
C LEU A 56 -3.51 5.51 3.22
N SER A 57 -4.09 6.71 3.17
CA SER A 57 -3.32 7.92 3.45
C SER A 57 -2.87 8.03 4.90
N ARG A 58 -3.41 7.22 5.77
CA ARG A 58 -2.96 7.22 7.15
C ARG A 58 -1.57 6.62 7.29
N THR A 59 -1.18 5.78 6.36
CA THR A 59 0.11 5.12 6.43
C THR A 59 1.01 5.36 5.24
N MET A 60 0.46 5.72 4.10
CA MET A 60 1.29 5.97 2.93
C MET A 60 0.69 7.08 2.11
N GLU A 61 1.54 7.78 1.40
CA GLU A 61 1.10 8.87 0.59
C GLU A 61 0.46 8.36 -0.69
N ILE A 62 -0.78 8.72 -0.93
CA ILE A 62 -1.49 8.25 -2.10
C ILE A 62 -2.55 9.26 -2.49
N SER A 63 -2.82 9.38 -3.76
CA SER A 63 -3.79 10.34 -4.25
C SER A 63 -4.94 9.64 -4.96
N GLU A 64 -6.02 10.37 -5.12
CA GLU A 64 -7.17 9.85 -5.87
C GLU A 64 -6.81 9.56 -7.31
N GLY A 65 -5.92 10.36 -7.87
CA GLY A 65 -5.48 10.14 -9.25
C GLY A 65 -4.81 8.79 -9.44
N THR A 66 -4.24 8.25 -8.38
CA THR A 66 -3.61 6.94 -8.43
C THR A 66 -4.65 5.84 -8.22
N ILE A 67 -5.61 6.08 -7.37
CA ILE A 67 -6.56 5.06 -6.97
C ILE A 67 -7.51 4.68 -8.11
N TYR A 68 -8.05 5.65 -8.83
CA TYR A 68 -9.06 5.32 -9.84
C TYR A 68 -8.56 4.39 -10.94
N PRO A 69 -7.39 4.65 -11.56
CA PRO A 69 -6.89 3.69 -12.55
C PRO A 69 -6.58 2.33 -11.96
N LEU A 70 -6.12 2.32 -10.71
CA LEU A 70 -5.82 1.08 -10.02
C LEU A 70 -7.08 0.26 -9.83
N MET A 71 -8.14 0.89 -9.36
CA MET A 71 -9.39 0.18 -9.13
C MET A 71 -9.97 -0.37 -10.43
N ARG A 72 -9.81 0.36 -11.52
CA ARG A 72 -10.27 -0.13 -12.80
C ARG A 72 -9.51 -1.39 -13.21
N ARG A 73 -8.22 -1.39 -12.97
CA ARG A 73 -7.40 -2.56 -13.30
C ARG A 73 -7.79 -3.76 -12.44
N LEU A 74 -7.98 -3.55 -11.14
CA LEU A 74 -8.36 -4.64 -10.26
C LEU A 74 -9.74 -5.21 -10.62
N GLN A 75 -10.62 -4.34 -11.09
CA GLN A 75 -11.93 -4.75 -11.54
C GLN A 75 -11.81 -5.58 -12.81
N ASN A 76 -10.94 -5.18 -13.73
CA ASN A 76 -10.73 -5.94 -14.96
C ASN A 76 -10.15 -7.31 -14.68
N GLU A 77 -9.39 -7.45 -13.61
CA GLU A 77 -8.85 -8.75 -13.22
C GLU A 77 -9.87 -9.59 -12.46
N SER A 78 -11.02 -9.02 -12.19
CA SER A 78 -12.08 -9.67 -11.42
C SER A 78 -11.70 -9.94 -9.96
N TRP A 79 -10.73 -9.20 -9.47
CA TRP A 79 -10.36 -9.30 -8.06
C TRP A 79 -11.25 -8.43 -7.18
N VAL A 80 -11.95 -7.50 -7.81
CA VAL A 80 -12.82 -6.55 -7.14
C VAL A 80 -14.11 -6.45 -7.94
N SER A 81 -15.23 -6.38 -7.23
CA SER A 81 -16.54 -6.13 -7.86
C SER A 81 -17.07 -4.81 -7.31
N THR A 82 -18.11 -4.30 -7.92
CA THR A 82 -18.67 -3.03 -7.50
C THR A 82 -20.17 -3.12 -7.34
N TYR A 83 -20.71 -2.24 -6.50
CA TYR A 83 -22.15 -2.08 -6.37
C TYR A 83 -22.43 -0.65 -5.94
N LEU A 84 -23.65 -0.21 -6.17
CA LEU A 84 -24.04 1.15 -5.82
C LEU A 84 -24.82 1.16 -4.52
N VAL A 85 -24.55 2.15 -3.70
CA VAL A 85 -25.31 2.35 -2.48
C VAL A 85 -25.96 3.73 -2.58
N GLU A 86 -27.27 3.76 -2.43
CA GLU A 86 -27.98 5.01 -2.51
C GLU A 86 -27.79 5.83 -1.25
N SER A 87 -27.74 7.13 -1.44
CA SER A 87 -27.58 8.03 -0.32
C SER A 87 -28.83 8.87 -0.21
N ALA A 88 -29.30 9.09 1.00
CA ALA A 88 -30.48 9.87 1.23
C ALA A 88 -30.31 11.34 0.84
N SER A 89 -29.08 11.79 0.82
CA SER A 89 -28.84 13.21 0.61
C SER A 89 -27.89 13.50 -0.53
N GLY A 90 -27.72 12.59 -1.44
CA GLY A 90 -26.80 12.85 -2.54
C GLY A 90 -26.79 11.72 -3.54
N PRO A 91 -25.88 11.76 -4.50
CA PRO A 91 -25.79 10.71 -5.50
C PRO A 91 -25.36 9.38 -4.90
N SER A 92 -25.69 8.31 -5.60
CA SER A 92 -25.28 6.98 -5.18
C SER A 92 -23.76 6.89 -5.15
N ARG A 93 -23.26 6.09 -4.26
CA ARG A 93 -21.83 5.85 -4.14
C ARG A 93 -21.49 4.47 -4.65
N LYS A 94 -20.39 4.39 -5.38
CA LYS A 94 -19.94 3.12 -5.91
C LYS A 94 -18.99 2.49 -4.91
N TYR A 95 -19.39 1.35 -4.40
CA TYR A 95 -18.56 0.61 -3.45
C TYR A 95 -17.80 -0.49 -4.16
N TYR A 96 -16.64 -0.79 -3.67
CA TYR A 96 -15.80 -1.86 -4.16
C TYR A 96 -15.74 -2.96 -3.12
N ALA A 97 -15.83 -4.18 -3.57
CA ALA A 97 -15.81 -5.35 -2.69
C ALA A 97 -14.81 -6.37 -3.20
N LEU A 98 -14.13 -7.01 -2.30
CA LEU A 98 -13.16 -8.03 -2.66
C LEU A 98 -13.90 -9.31 -3.09
N THR A 99 -13.53 -9.86 -4.24
CA THR A 99 -14.13 -11.12 -4.70
C THR A 99 -13.36 -12.30 -4.11
N GLU A 100 -13.88 -13.49 -4.31
CA GLU A 100 -13.15 -14.69 -3.87
C GLU A 100 -11.82 -14.80 -4.61
N ALA A 101 -11.81 -14.47 -5.91
CA ALA A 101 -10.56 -14.46 -6.66
C ALA A 101 -9.60 -13.43 -6.08
N GLY A 102 -10.14 -12.28 -5.65
CA GLY A 102 -9.32 -11.24 -5.04
C GLY A 102 -8.72 -11.68 -3.72
N LYS A 103 -9.48 -12.45 -2.94
CA LYS A 103 -8.96 -12.96 -1.68
C LYS A 103 -7.78 -13.90 -1.91
N ARG A 104 -7.91 -14.76 -2.90
CA ARG A 104 -6.84 -15.68 -3.23
C ARG A 104 -5.60 -14.94 -3.72
N GLU A 105 -5.84 -13.92 -4.54
CA GLU A 105 -4.72 -13.14 -5.06
C GLU A 105 -4.02 -12.37 -3.94
N LEU A 106 -4.79 -11.81 -3.03
CA LEU A 106 -4.22 -11.11 -1.89
C LEU A 106 -3.31 -12.03 -1.08
N GLU A 107 -3.73 -13.25 -0.87
CA GLU A 107 -2.94 -14.19 -0.10
C GLU A 107 -1.64 -14.54 -0.81
N LEU A 108 -1.68 -14.69 -2.13
CA LEU A 108 -0.47 -14.94 -2.90
C LEU A 108 0.46 -13.73 -2.83
N MET A 109 -0.08 -12.54 -2.98
CA MET A 109 0.73 -11.32 -2.92
C MET A 109 1.38 -11.15 -1.56
N ARG A 110 0.64 -11.49 -0.49
CA ARG A 110 1.19 -11.37 0.85
C ARG A 110 2.40 -12.29 1.02
N ARG A 111 2.29 -13.50 0.53
CA ARG A 111 3.39 -14.45 0.63
C ARG A 111 4.59 -13.99 -0.19
N GLU A 112 4.34 -13.51 -1.40
CA GLU A 112 5.40 -12.99 -2.23
C GLU A 112 6.11 -11.83 -1.57
N TRP A 113 5.33 -10.95 -0.96
CA TRP A 113 5.90 -9.80 -0.27
C TRP A 113 6.77 -10.24 0.90
N GLN A 114 6.28 -11.16 1.72
CA GLN A 114 7.02 -11.63 2.86
C GLN A 114 8.32 -12.33 2.44
N GLU A 115 8.24 -13.10 1.38
CA GLU A 115 9.40 -13.77 0.84
C GLU A 115 10.43 -12.77 0.35
N PHE A 116 9.97 -11.81 -0.42
CA PHE A 116 10.83 -10.78 -0.97
C PHE A 116 11.51 -9.96 0.12
N VAL A 117 10.77 -9.56 1.12
CA VAL A 117 11.33 -8.82 2.24
C VAL A 117 12.41 -9.63 2.93
N SER A 118 12.15 -10.91 3.13
CA SER A 118 13.10 -11.79 3.77
C SER A 118 14.39 -11.91 2.94
N GLU A 119 14.23 -12.03 1.65
CA GLU A 119 15.37 -12.13 0.75
C GLU A 119 16.21 -10.85 0.77
N VAL A 120 15.54 -9.72 0.71
CA VAL A 120 16.26 -8.45 0.74
C VAL A 120 16.96 -8.26 2.08
N ASP A 121 16.27 -8.58 3.16
CA ASP A 121 16.88 -8.46 4.49
C ASP A 121 18.10 -9.36 4.62
N SER A 122 18.04 -10.55 4.04
CA SER A 122 19.19 -11.44 4.08
C SER A 122 20.40 -10.85 3.39
N VAL A 123 20.17 -10.19 2.26
CA VAL A 123 21.27 -9.55 1.56
C VAL A 123 21.82 -8.37 2.37
N LEU A 124 20.90 -7.57 2.90
CA LEU A 124 21.32 -6.38 3.65
C LEU A 124 22.02 -6.72 4.96
N SER A 125 21.71 -7.88 5.53
CA SER A 125 22.32 -8.26 6.80
C SER A 125 23.83 -8.50 6.66
N ARG A 126 24.32 -8.59 5.45
CA ARG A 126 25.75 -8.77 5.23
C ARG A 126 26.51 -7.45 5.26
N LEU A 127 25.80 -6.34 5.31
CA LEU A 127 26.47 -5.07 5.40
C LEU A 127 26.99 -4.83 6.82
N PRO A 128 28.08 -4.09 6.95
CA PRO A 128 28.51 -3.69 8.29
C PRO A 128 27.44 -2.85 8.94
N ALA A 129 27.40 -2.85 10.23
CA ALA A 129 26.40 -2.09 10.96
C ALA A 129 26.50 -0.63 10.58
N ALA A 130 25.38 -0.03 10.29
CA ALA A 130 25.37 1.35 9.89
C ALA A 130 25.80 2.21 11.07
N GLY A 131 26.54 3.23 10.76
CA GLY A 131 26.93 4.15 11.81
C GLY A 131 28.03 3.68 12.69
N GLN A 132 28.71 2.62 12.33
CA GLN A 132 29.82 2.18 13.10
C GLN A 132 31.04 2.71 12.47
N PRO A 133 31.53 3.80 12.91
CA PRO A 133 32.66 4.41 12.28
C PRO A 133 33.93 3.67 12.66
N GLY A 134 34.79 3.62 11.74
CA GLY A 134 36.06 3.10 12.05
C GLY A 134 36.17 1.64 12.37
N GLU A 135 35.17 0.96 12.08
CA GLU A 135 35.23 -0.43 12.32
C GLU A 135 36.01 -1.10 11.25
#